data_468512440cf20c79f23a70b73f0b986f
#
_entry.id   468512440cf20c79f23a70b73f0b986f
#
_cell.length_a   1.000
_cell.length_b   1.000
_cell.length_c   1.000
_cell.angle_alpha   90.00
_cell.angle_beta   90.00
_cell.angle_gamma   90.00
#
_symmetry.space_group_name_H-M   'P 1'
#
loop_
_entity.id
_entity.type
_entity.pdbx_description
1 polymer ?
#
loop_
_entity_poly.entity_id
_entity_poly.type
_entity_poly.pdbx_seq_one_letter_code
_entity_poly.pdbx_strand_id
1 'polypeptide(L)'
;LRDINMVGKMKKKIYLFDFDGTLTSADTLLAFIRYACGRRRFFLGFALFSPLLILMKLKLYPNYRAKERLFAWYFKGMTLDDFDDVCCRFACHNQRLLRLKALDKLREVFHYGETACVVSASIDNWVRPFFENLAKGSHSDFQVIGTKIETDTAGLLTGCFLTPNCYGEEKVRRIKEQLPILNNQRDDFWIIAYGDSRGDKEMLEFADEAHYRPFR
;
A
#
# COMPACT_ATOMS: atom_id res chain seq x y z
N LEU A 1 -4.42 -0.70 -30.39
CA LEU A 1 -3.35 -0.10 -31.25
C LEU A 1 -2.20 0.52 -30.43
N ARG A 2 -2.42 0.87 -29.14
CA ARG A 2 -1.38 1.43 -28.24
C ARG A 2 -0.57 0.37 -27.48
N ASP A 3 -1.02 -0.89 -27.47
CA ASP A 3 -0.36 -2.01 -26.74
C ASP A 3 0.84 -2.60 -27.51
N ILE A 4 1.24 -1.99 -28.63
CA ILE A 4 2.35 -2.46 -29.47
C ILE A 4 3.44 -1.39 -29.47
N ASN A 5 4.70 -1.79 -29.25
CA ASN A 5 5.85 -0.88 -29.36
C ASN A 5 6.21 -0.62 -30.84
N MET A 6 7.11 0.35 -31.09
CA MET A 6 7.53 0.75 -32.46
C MET A 6 8.14 -0.39 -33.30
N VAL A 7 8.47 -1.53 -32.67
CA VAL A 7 9.03 -2.72 -33.35
C VAL A 7 7.97 -3.79 -33.59
N GLY A 8 6.67 -3.52 -33.30
CA GLY A 8 5.57 -4.48 -33.49
C GLY A 8 5.49 -5.58 -32.42
N LYS A 9 6.23 -5.47 -31.32
CA LYS A 9 6.22 -6.42 -30.20
C LYS A 9 5.13 -6.04 -29.21
N MET A 10 4.32 -7.02 -28.76
CA MET A 10 3.34 -6.78 -27.70
C MET A 10 4.06 -6.37 -26.41
N LYS A 11 3.61 -5.26 -25.82
CA LYS A 11 4.15 -4.77 -24.53
C LYS A 11 3.75 -5.69 -23.39
N LYS A 12 4.65 -5.94 -22.45
CA LYS A 12 4.34 -6.62 -21.19
C LYS A 12 3.52 -5.70 -20.30
N LYS A 13 2.47 -6.23 -19.65
CA LYS A 13 1.63 -5.42 -18.78
C LYS A 13 2.12 -5.43 -17.34
N ILE A 14 2.07 -4.25 -16.72
CA ILE A 14 2.34 -4.07 -15.29
C ILE A 14 1.13 -3.38 -14.67
N TYR A 15 0.57 -3.99 -13.64
CA TYR A 15 -0.60 -3.48 -12.94
C TYR A 15 -0.18 -2.88 -11.59
N LEU A 16 -0.54 -1.63 -11.38
CA LEU A 16 -0.28 -0.88 -10.15
C LEU A 16 -1.60 -0.61 -9.44
N PHE A 17 -1.74 -1.08 -8.21
CA PHE A 17 -2.95 -0.91 -7.43
C PHE A 17 -2.65 -0.12 -6.16
N ASP A 18 -3.37 0.98 -5.92
CA ASP A 18 -3.46 1.52 -4.58
C ASP A 18 -4.26 0.57 -3.67
N PHE A 19 -4.04 0.64 -2.36
CA PHE A 19 -4.65 -0.27 -1.40
C PHE A 19 -5.89 0.33 -0.73
N ASP A 20 -5.71 1.40 0.08
CA ASP A 20 -6.76 1.97 0.91
C ASP A 20 -7.80 2.75 0.09
N GLY A 21 -9.05 2.29 0.08
CA GLY A 21 -10.12 2.90 -0.73
C GLY A 21 -10.18 2.40 -2.18
N THR A 22 -9.11 1.80 -2.70
CA THR A 22 -9.03 1.17 -4.02
C THR A 22 -9.27 -0.33 -3.93
N LEU A 23 -8.31 -1.12 -3.46
CA LEU A 23 -8.48 -2.55 -3.23
C LEU A 23 -9.35 -2.83 -2.00
N THR A 24 -9.35 -1.94 -1.02
CA THR A 24 -10.19 -2.04 0.18
C THR A 24 -11.35 -1.06 0.16
N SER A 25 -12.35 -1.34 0.97
CA SER A 25 -13.54 -0.48 1.16
C SER A 25 -13.37 0.56 2.27
N ALA A 26 -12.26 0.52 3.01
CA ALA A 26 -12.00 1.39 4.17
C ALA A 26 -10.51 1.71 4.30
N ASP A 27 -10.20 2.74 5.10
CA ASP A 27 -8.84 3.05 5.55
C ASP A 27 -8.37 1.97 6.54
N THR A 28 -7.33 1.23 6.15
CA THR A 28 -6.85 0.09 6.94
C THR A 28 -6.01 0.50 8.13
N LEU A 29 -5.45 1.70 8.19
CA LEU A 29 -4.72 2.20 9.37
C LEU A 29 -5.65 2.24 10.59
N LEU A 30 -6.84 2.81 10.43
CA LEU A 30 -7.82 2.90 11.53
C LEU A 30 -8.34 1.52 11.94
N ALA A 31 -8.63 0.68 10.95
CA ALA A 31 -9.08 -0.69 11.18
C ALA A 31 -8.01 -1.52 11.89
N PHE A 32 -6.73 -1.40 11.46
CA PHE A 32 -5.59 -2.10 12.05
C PHE A 32 -5.34 -1.69 13.50
N ILE A 33 -5.24 -0.38 13.79
CA ILE A 33 -5.02 0.08 15.16
C ILE A 33 -6.15 -0.39 16.09
N ARG A 34 -7.39 -0.30 15.64
CA ARG A 34 -8.54 -0.77 16.44
C ARG A 34 -8.50 -2.27 16.69
N TYR A 35 -8.06 -3.06 15.72
CA TYR A 35 -7.89 -4.50 15.84
C TYR A 35 -6.74 -4.85 16.79
N ALA A 36 -5.57 -4.26 16.59
CA ALA A 36 -4.34 -4.55 17.33
C ALA A 36 -4.41 -4.13 18.79
N CYS A 37 -4.97 -2.95 19.07
CA CYS A 37 -4.94 -2.33 20.39
C CYS A 37 -6.27 -2.40 21.16
N GLY A 38 -7.35 -2.82 20.49
CA GLY A 38 -8.69 -2.85 21.05
C GLY A 38 -9.34 -1.46 21.13
N ARG A 39 -10.67 -1.46 21.34
CA ARG A 39 -11.50 -0.25 21.27
C ARG A 39 -11.09 0.84 22.27
N ARG A 40 -10.80 0.47 23.52
CA ARG A 40 -10.48 1.44 24.59
C ARG A 40 -9.21 2.19 24.29
N ARG A 41 -8.12 1.49 23.96
CA ARG A 41 -6.82 2.10 23.65
C ARG A 41 -6.88 2.87 22.33
N PHE A 42 -7.64 2.40 21.34
CA PHE A 42 -7.91 3.12 20.11
C PHE A 42 -8.50 4.51 20.38
N PHE A 43 -9.62 4.60 21.11
CA PHE A 43 -10.26 5.88 21.39
C PHE A 43 -9.40 6.80 22.27
N LEU A 44 -8.69 6.24 23.24
CA LEU A 44 -7.78 7.03 24.08
C LEU A 44 -6.67 7.69 23.24
N GLY A 45 -6.05 6.93 22.33
CA GLY A 45 -5.02 7.49 21.45
C GLY A 45 -5.58 8.57 20.52
N PHE A 46 -6.76 8.33 19.91
CA PHE A 46 -7.38 9.35 19.07
C PHE A 46 -7.78 10.61 19.84
N ALA A 47 -8.27 10.49 21.07
CA ALA A 47 -8.55 11.62 21.94
C ALA A 47 -7.26 12.40 22.26
N LEU A 48 -6.18 11.71 22.65
CA LEU A 48 -4.88 12.31 22.96
C LEU A 48 -4.27 13.03 21.76
N PHE A 49 -4.34 12.43 20.59
CA PHE A 49 -3.78 12.99 19.35
C PHE A 49 -4.75 13.89 18.56
N SER A 50 -5.98 14.09 19.05
CA SER A 50 -6.98 14.92 18.35
C SER A 50 -6.51 16.33 17.99
N PRO A 51 -5.76 17.08 18.83
CA PRO A 51 -5.24 18.39 18.44
C PRO A 51 -4.27 18.29 17.27
N LEU A 52 -3.40 17.27 17.27
CA LEU A 52 -2.44 17.03 16.20
C LEU A 52 -3.14 16.64 14.89
N LEU A 53 -4.19 15.81 14.96
CA LEU A 53 -4.98 15.40 13.80
C LEU A 53 -5.77 16.58 13.21
N ILE A 54 -6.23 17.51 14.05
CA ILE A 54 -6.88 18.75 13.59
C ILE A 54 -5.86 19.62 12.85
N LEU A 55 -4.68 19.86 13.42
CA LEU A 55 -3.61 20.62 12.76
C LEU A 55 -3.19 20.00 11.43
N MET A 56 -3.10 18.67 11.38
CA MET A 56 -2.85 17.92 10.14
C MET A 56 -3.95 18.17 9.09
N LYS A 57 -5.23 18.10 9.50
CA LYS A 57 -6.39 18.35 8.61
C LYS A 57 -6.40 19.78 8.09
N LEU A 58 -5.97 20.74 8.89
CA LEU A 58 -5.80 22.15 8.52
C LEU A 58 -4.52 22.41 7.70
N LYS A 59 -3.74 21.37 7.36
CA LYS A 59 -2.44 21.44 6.66
C LYS A 59 -1.36 22.25 7.41
N LEU A 60 -1.53 22.49 8.70
CA LEU A 60 -0.56 23.17 9.56
C LEU A 60 0.47 22.19 10.17
N TYR A 61 0.25 20.89 10.00
CA TYR A 61 1.18 19.84 10.44
C TYR A 61 1.31 18.75 9.36
N PRO A 62 2.54 18.26 9.08
CA PRO A 62 2.77 17.25 8.05
C PRO A 62 2.05 15.92 8.36
N ASN A 63 1.30 15.40 7.39
CA ASN A 63 0.52 14.17 7.54
C ASN A 63 1.39 12.98 7.98
N TYR A 64 2.57 12.80 7.36
CA TYR A 64 3.44 11.68 7.67
C TYR A 64 3.94 11.71 9.13
N ARG A 65 4.26 12.92 9.67
CA ARG A 65 4.67 13.06 11.08
C ARG A 65 3.54 12.77 12.06
N ALA A 66 2.31 13.13 11.70
CA ALA A 66 1.15 12.79 12.53
C ALA A 66 0.91 11.28 12.57
N LYS A 67 1.00 10.62 11.42
CA LYS A 67 0.92 9.16 11.31
C LYS A 67 2.03 8.47 12.12
N GLU A 68 3.26 8.93 12.01
CA GLU A 68 4.41 8.38 12.70
C GLU A 68 4.28 8.51 14.23
N ARG A 69 3.89 9.70 14.74
CA ARG A 69 3.64 9.89 16.17
C ARG A 69 2.51 9.00 16.70
N LEU A 70 1.42 8.89 15.92
CA LEU A 70 0.31 8.02 16.28
C LEU A 70 0.76 6.56 16.29
N PHE A 71 1.52 6.13 15.27
CA PHE A 71 2.08 4.79 15.17
C PHE A 71 3.01 4.50 16.37
N ALA A 72 3.93 5.41 16.68
CA ALA A 72 4.84 5.28 17.81
C ALA A 72 4.11 5.08 19.14
N TRP A 73 3.03 5.82 19.38
CA TRP A 73 2.26 5.70 20.62
C TRP A 73 1.63 4.32 20.81
N TYR A 74 1.23 3.68 19.68
CA TYR A 74 0.61 2.37 19.75
C TYR A 74 1.62 1.22 19.79
N PHE A 75 2.73 1.33 19.05
CA PHE A 75 3.55 0.17 18.67
C PHE A 75 5.04 0.29 19.05
N LYS A 76 5.52 1.45 19.45
CA LYS A 76 6.93 1.60 19.87
C LYS A 76 7.28 0.60 20.99
N GLY A 77 8.41 -0.10 20.82
CA GLY A 77 8.92 -1.10 21.77
C GLY A 77 8.31 -2.50 21.60
N MET A 78 7.38 -2.71 20.63
CA MET A 78 6.93 -4.04 20.22
C MET A 78 8.04 -4.69 19.39
N THR A 79 8.23 -6.01 19.47
CA THR A 79 9.13 -6.73 18.57
C THR A 79 8.56 -6.75 17.15
N LEU A 80 9.42 -6.83 16.13
CA LEU A 80 8.96 -6.92 14.75
C LEU A 80 8.13 -8.20 14.54
N ASP A 81 8.56 -9.32 15.13
CA ASP A 81 7.85 -10.60 15.02
C ASP A 81 6.43 -10.53 15.60
N ASP A 82 6.26 -9.95 16.81
CA ASP A 82 4.93 -9.76 17.40
C ASP A 82 4.05 -8.85 16.54
N PHE A 83 4.65 -7.80 15.95
CA PHE A 83 3.94 -6.90 15.06
C PHE A 83 3.49 -7.60 13.79
N ASP A 84 4.37 -8.37 13.15
CA ASP A 84 4.06 -9.14 11.95
C ASP A 84 2.98 -10.20 12.22
N ASP A 85 3.03 -10.88 13.37
CA ASP A 85 1.98 -11.78 13.81
C ASP A 85 0.61 -11.09 13.93
N VAL A 86 0.57 -9.89 14.50
CA VAL A 86 -0.66 -9.09 14.56
C VAL A 86 -1.13 -8.70 13.16
N CYS A 87 -0.22 -8.34 12.25
CA CYS A 87 -0.53 -8.02 10.87
C CYS A 87 -1.13 -9.22 10.12
N CYS A 88 -0.55 -10.41 10.27
CA CYS A 88 -1.06 -11.64 9.66
C CYS A 88 -2.47 -11.97 10.18
N ARG A 89 -2.68 -11.91 11.50
CA ARG A 89 -4.01 -12.14 12.09
C ARG A 89 -5.03 -11.09 11.66
N PHE A 90 -4.61 -9.83 11.56
CA PHE A 90 -5.48 -8.74 11.06
C PHE A 90 -5.97 -9.03 9.64
N ALA A 91 -5.05 -9.33 8.73
CA ALA A 91 -5.40 -9.62 7.34
C ALA A 91 -6.32 -10.85 7.24
N CYS A 92 -6.02 -11.91 7.97
CA CYS A 92 -6.83 -13.13 8.00
C CYS A 92 -8.29 -12.85 8.43
N HIS A 93 -8.48 -12.09 9.51
CA HIS A 93 -9.82 -11.81 10.06
C HIS A 93 -10.58 -10.70 9.32
N ASN A 94 -9.90 -9.93 8.45
CA ASN A 94 -10.49 -8.77 7.81
C ASN A 94 -10.47 -8.84 6.26
N GLN A 95 -10.44 -10.04 5.68
CA GLN A 95 -10.51 -10.24 4.22
C GLN A 95 -11.73 -9.56 3.59
N ARG A 96 -12.82 -9.39 4.34
CA ARG A 96 -14.04 -8.66 3.94
C ARG A 96 -13.79 -7.17 3.62
N LEU A 97 -12.66 -6.60 4.02
CA LEU A 97 -12.29 -5.23 3.64
C LEU A 97 -11.94 -5.14 2.15
N LEU A 98 -11.48 -6.23 1.54
CA LEU A 98 -11.17 -6.27 0.12
C LEU A 98 -12.45 -6.20 -0.72
N ARG A 99 -12.42 -5.38 -1.75
CA ARG A 99 -13.54 -5.27 -2.70
C ARG A 99 -13.54 -6.47 -3.64
N LEU A 100 -14.70 -7.10 -3.82
CA LEU A 100 -14.82 -8.29 -4.68
C LEU A 100 -14.36 -8.02 -6.11
N LYS A 101 -14.79 -6.92 -6.72
CA LYS A 101 -14.36 -6.53 -8.09
C LYS A 101 -12.84 -6.33 -8.19
N ALA A 102 -12.19 -5.82 -7.13
CA ALA A 102 -10.75 -5.66 -7.10
C ALA A 102 -10.03 -7.01 -6.99
N LEU A 103 -10.54 -7.93 -6.16
CA LEU A 103 -10.04 -9.31 -6.08
C LEU A 103 -10.18 -10.05 -7.39
N ASP A 104 -11.31 -9.90 -8.09
CA ASP A 104 -11.52 -10.54 -9.39
C ASP A 104 -10.52 -10.02 -10.43
N LYS A 105 -10.24 -8.70 -10.42
CA LYS A 105 -9.21 -8.12 -11.28
C LYS A 105 -7.81 -8.63 -10.95
N LEU A 106 -7.44 -8.74 -9.68
CA LEU A 106 -6.16 -9.32 -9.26
C LEU A 106 -6.03 -10.78 -9.68
N ARG A 107 -7.10 -11.59 -9.53
CA ARG A 107 -7.12 -12.98 -9.99
C ARG A 107 -6.93 -13.09 -11.49
N GLU A 108 -7.56 -12.20 -12.26
CA GLU A 108 -7.37 -12.13 -13.72
C GLU A 108 -5.90 -11.85 -14.07
N VAL A 109 -5.28 -10.83 -13.43
CA VAL A 109 -3.87 -10.48 -13.63
C VAL A 109 -2.95 -11.67 -13.32
N PHE A 110 -3.20 -12.36 -12.20
CA PHE A 110 -2.44 -13.56 -11.82
C PHE A 110 -2.67 -14.74 -12.74
N HIS A 111 -3.88 -14.91 -13.26
CA HIS A 111 -4.19 -15.98 -14.24
C HIS A 111 -3.39 -15.81 -15.52
N TYR A 112 -3.20 -14.57 -15.98
CA TYR A 112 -2.40 -14.28 -17.18
C TYR A 112 -0.88 -14.21 -16.93
N GLY A 113 -0.41 -14.41 -15.70
CA GLY A 113 1.02 -14.34 -15.35
C GLY A 113 1.62 -12.94 -15.50
N GLU A 114 0.80 -11.88 -15.42
CA GLU A 114 1.24 -10.52 -15.57
C GLU A 114 1.78 -9.95 -14.24
N THR A 115 2.64 -8.94 -14.30
CA THR A 115 3.22 -8.30 -13.11
C THR A 115 2.19 -7.43 -12.40
N ALA A 116 2.06 -7.58 -11.09
CA ALA A 116 1.18 -6.77 -10.25
C ALA A 116 1.91 -6.20 -9.02
N CYS A 117 1.70 -4.90 -8.75
CA CYS A 117 2.22 -4.24 -7.56
C CYS A 117 1.09 -3.56 -6.80
N VAL A 118 1.02 -3.81 -5.50
CA VAL A 118 0.19 -3.02 -4.58
C VAL A 118 1.05 -1.89 -4.02
N VAL A 119 0.69 -0.64 -4.30
CA VAL A 119 1.50 0.55 -3.96
C VAL A 119 0.72 1.43 -2.99
N SER A 120 1.10 1.44 -1.72
CA SER A 120 0.29 2.01 -0.65
C SER A 120 1.06 2.93 0.30
N ALA A 121 0.39 3.98 0.76
CA ALA A 121 0.85 4.80 1.88
C ALA A 121 0.71 4.10 3.24
N SER A 122 0.08 2.92 3.28
CA SER A 122 0.01 2.06 4.45
C SER A 122 1.33 1.30 4.66
N ILE A 123 1.56 0.83 5.88
CA ILE A 123 2.73 0.01 6.21
C ILE A 123 2.61 -1.36 5.54
N ASP A 124 3.67 -1.77 4.84
CA ASP A 124 3.66 -2.98 4.02
C ASP A 124 3.47 -4.27 4.85
N ASN A 125 3.88 -4.29 6.11
CA ASN A 125 3.69 -5.42 7.02
C ASN A 125 2.22 -5.85 7.15
N TRP A 126 1.26 -4.91 7.26
CA TRP A 126 -0.16 -5.31 7.34
C TRP A 126 -0.86 -5.38 5.97
N VAL A 127 -0.26 -4.83 4.91
CA VAL A 127 -0.82 -4.92 3.55
C VAL A 127 -0.50 -6.27 2.92
N ARG A 128 0.75 -6.70 3.00
CA ARG A 128 1.27 -7.93 2.38
C ARG A 128 0.45 -9.19 2.71
N PRO A 129 0.07 -9.46 3.98
CA PRO A 129 -0.63 -10.69 4.33
C PRO A 129 -2.02 -10.83 3.70
N PHE A 130 -2.66 -9.75 3.25
CA PHE A 130 -3.94 -9.83 2.53
C PHE A 130 -3.84 -10.61 1.22
N PHE A 131 -2.66 -10.67 0.63
CA PHE A 131 -2.44 -11.19 -0.72
C PHE A 131 -1.59 -12.47 -0.76
N GLU A 132 -1.01 -12.92 0.35
CA GLU A 132 -0.11 -14.08 0.38
C GLU A 132 -0.75 -15.33 -0.21
N ASN A 133 -1.99 -15.64 0.17
CA ASN A 133 -2.68 -16.82 -0.35
C ASN A 133 -3.08 -16.67 -1.83
N LEU A 134 -3.33 -15.44 -2.27
CA LEU A 134 -3.68 -15.16 -3.65
C LEU A 134 -2.45 -15.25 -4.57
N ALA A 135 -1.28 -14.81 -4.08
CA ALA A 135 -0.02 -14.88 -4.80
C ALA A 135 0.61 -16.29 -4.80
N LYS A 136 0.33 -17.13 -3.78
CA LYS A 136 0.81 -18.51 -3.72
C LYS A 136 0.24 -19.32 -4.88
N GLY A 137 1.13 -19.92 -5.68
CA GLY A 137 0.77 -20.74 -6.85
C GLY A 137 0.53 -19.94 -8.12
N SER A 138 0.68 -18.62 -8.10
CA SER A 138 0.72 -17.78 -9.30
C SER A 138 2.13 -17.75 -9.89
N HIS A 139 2.24 -17.69 -11.21
CA HIS A 139 3.50 -17.40 -11.92
C HIS A 139 3.74 -15.91 -12.12
N SER A 140 2.86 -15.05 -11.57
CA SER A 140 2.96 -13.60 -11.65
C SER A 140 4.04 -13.07 -10.72
N ASP A 141 4.79 -12.07 -11.17
CA ASP A 141 5.64 -11.26 -10.29
C ASP A 141 4.74 -10.32 -9.49
N PHE A 142 4.55 -10.63 -8.20
CA PHE A 142 3.69 -9.86 -7.31
C PHE A 142 4.49 -9.21 -6.19
N GLN A 143 4.30 -7.90 -6.00
CA GLN A 143 5.01 -7.13 -5.00
C GLN A 143 4.07 -6.20 -4.21
N VAL A 144 4.40 -5.98 -2.94
CA VAL A 144 3.76 -4.95 -2.10
C VAL A 144 4.81 -3.87 -1.79
N ILE A 145 4.51 -2.65 -2.21
CA ILE A 145 5.34 -1.45 -2.08
C ILE A 145 4.63 -0.51 -1.10
N GLY A 146 4.94 -0.64 0.17
CA GLY A 146 4.34 0.16 1.25
C GLY A 146 5.34 1.09 1.94
N THR A 147 4.87 1.83 2.94
CA THR A 147 5.73 2.51 3.89
C THR A 147 6.40 1.47 4.78
N LYS A 148 7.73 1.57 4.99
CA LYS A 148 8.47 0.64 5.85
C LYS A 148 8.66 1.24 7.23
N ILE A 149 8.57 0.39 8.26
CA ILE A 149 8.82 0.74 9.66
C ILE A 149 10.29 0.51 10.01
N GLU A 150 10.76 1.26 11.00
CA GLU A 150 12.11 1.17 11.52
C GLU A 150 12.16 0.32 12.79
N THR A 151 13.19 -0.53 12.90
CA THR A 151 13.53 -1.28 14.11
C THR A 151 14.90 -0.86 14.62
N ASP A 152 15.12 -0.98 15.92
CA ASP A 152 16.42 -0.84 16.52
C ASP A 152 17.27 -2.13 16.39
N THR A 153 18.48 -2.10 16.95
CA THR A 153 19.41 -3.25 16.92
C THR A 153 18.91 -4.48 17.69
N ALA A 154 17.92 -4.32 18.56
CA ALA A 154 17.27 -5.39 19.30
C ALA A 154 16.02 -5.95 18.59
N GLY A 155 15.68 -5.43 17.40
CA GLY A 155 14.49 -5.82 16.64
C GLY A 155 13.19 -5.20 17.19
N LEU A 156 13.28 -4.16 18.03
CA LEU A 156 12.12 -3.46 18.55
C LEU A 156 11.75 -2.29 17.65
N LEU A 157 10.45 -2.08 17.45
CA LEU A 157 9.94 -0.94 16.70
C LEU A 157 10.33 0.37 17.38
N THR A 158 11.01 1.25 16.66
CA THR A 158 11.40 2.59 17.16
C THR A 158 10.20 3.53 17.21
N GLY A 159 9.16 3.25 16.44
CA GLY A 159 8.01 4.11 16.21
C GLY A 159 8.20 5.07 15.05
N CYS A 160 9.37 5.08 14.41
CA CYS A 160 9.67 5.85 13.20
C CYS A 160 9.45 5.02 11.92
N PHE A 161 9.35 5.72 10.80
CA PHE A 161 9.32 5.08 9.50
C PHE A 161 10.73 5.05 8.91
N LEU A 162 11.14 3.88 8.44
CA LEU A 162 12.43 3.67 7.75
C LEU A 162 12.44 4.38 6.38
N THR A 163 11.28 4.51 5.76
CA THR A 163 11.14 5.15 4.44
C THR A 163 10.15 6.30 4.51
N PRO A 164 10.25 7.28 3.59
CA PRO A 164 9.18 8.27 3.42
C PRO A 164 7.82 7.59 3.22
N ASN A 165 6.76 8.27 3.64
CA ASN A 165 5.38 7.79 3.41
C ASN A 165 5.14 7.61 1.90
N CYS A 166 4.77 6.40 1.49
CA CYS A 166 4.57 6.02 0.08
C CYS A 166 3.29 6.68 -0.50
N TYR A 167 3.36 7.99 -0.72
CA TYR A 167 2.26 8.88 -1.12
C TYR A 167 2.73 9.86 -2.19
N GLY A 168 1.89 10.13 -3.20
CA GLY A 168 2.22 11.09 -4.24
C GLY A 168 3.41 10.66 -5.09
N GLU A 169 4.36 11.55 -5.33
CA GLU A 169 5.60 11.28 -6.09
C GLU A 169 6.41 10.11 -5.52
N GLU A 170 6.36 9.91 -4.19
CA GLU A 170 7.05 8.80 -3.55
C GLU A 170 6.55 7.44 -4.06
N LYS A 171 5.27 7.29 -4.42
CA LYS A 171 4.77 6.06 -5.06
C LYS A 171 5.54 5.76 -6.34
N VAL A 172 5.68 6.75 -7.22
CA VAL A 172 6.39 6.58 -8.51
C VAL A 172 7.88 6.30 -8.28
N ARG A 173 8.52 7.01 -7.34
CA ARG A 173 9.91 6.76 -6.99
C ARG A 173 10.13 5.31 -6.54
N ARG A 174 9.27 4.81 -5.65
CA ARG A 174 9.35 3.44 -5.12
C ARG A 174 9.03 2.39 -6.17
N ILE A 175 8.08 2.64 -7.07
CA ILE A 175 7.81 1.77 -8.21
C ILE A 175 9.08 1.60 -9.08
N LYS A 176 9.77 2.70 -9.41
CA LYS A 176 11.00 2.66 -10.21
C LYS A 176 12.17 1.96 -9.49
N GLU A 177 12.23 2.06 -8.16
CA GLU A 177 13.22 1.34 -7.36
C GLU A 177 12.97 -0.17 -7.32
N GLN A 178 11.71 -0.59 -7.15
CA GLN A 178 11.34 -2.00 -7.06
C GLN A 178 11.27 -2.68 -8.44
N LEU A 179 11.01 -1.91 -9.49
CA LEU A 179 11.00 -2.35 -10.88
C LEU A 179 12.06 -1.59 -11.69
N PRO A 180 13.38 -1.85 -11.46
CA PRO A 180 14.46 -1.08 -12.10
C PRO A 180 14.44 -1.16 -13.63
N ILE A 181 13.83 -2.21 -14.19
CA ILE A 181 13.67 -2.39 -15.64
C ILE A 181 12.91 -1.23 -16.28
N LEU A 182 12.02 -0.55 -15.55
CA LEU A 182 11.27 0.61 -16.02
C LEU A 182 12.15 1.84 -16.25
N ASN A 183 13.34 1.91 -15.66
CA ASN A 183 14.25 3.04 -15.87
C ASN A 183 14.92 3.01 -17.25
N ASN A 184 15.11 1.80 -17.82
CA ASN A 184 15.86 1.62 -19.07
C ASN A 184 14.99 1.10 -20.22
N GLN A 185 13.86 0.46 -19.93
CA GLN A 185 13.01 -0.23 -20.92
C GLN A 185 11.54 0.13 -20.74
N ARG A 186 11.21 1.38 -20.39
CA ARG A 186 9.83 1.82 -20.12
C ARG A 186 8.88 1.52 -21.30
N ASP A 187 9.38 1.67 -22.52
CA ASP A 187 8.59 1.51 -23.76
C ASP A 187 8.22 0.05 -24.06
N ASP A 188 8.87 -0.93 -23.43
CA ASP A 188 8.52 -2.35 -23.55
C ASP A 188 7.34 -2.74 -22.66
N PHE A 189 6.88 -1.84 -21.81
CA PHE A 189 5.80 -2.09 -20.85
C PHE A 189 4.59 -1.22 -21.11
N TRP A 190 3.41 -1.77 -20.82
CA TRP A 190 2.13 -1.06 -20.72
C TRP A 190 1.72 -1.05 -19.25
N ILE A 191 1.75 0.13 -18.64
CA ILE A 191 1.45 0.29 -17.22
C ILE A 191 -0.02 0.69 -17.06
N ILE A 192 -0.74 -0.06 -16.22
CA ILE A 192 -2.15 0.16 -15.89
C ILE A 192 -2.23 0.45 -14.38
N ALA A 193 -2.76 1.60 -13.99
CA ALA A 193 -2.81 2.01 -12.59
C ALA A 193 -4.26 2.22 -12.11
N TYR A 194 -4.50 1.81 -10.86
CA TYR A 194 -5.77 1.90 -10.16
C TYR A 194 -5.59 2.68 -8.87
N GLY A 195 -6.35 3.75 -8.68
CA GLY A 195 -6.26 4.61 -7.50
C GLY A 195 -7.58 5.30 -7.19
N ASP A 196 -7.73 5.89 -6.01
CA ASP A 196 -8.98 6.53 -5.60
C ASP A 196 -8.84 7.89 -4.95
N SER A 197 -7.61 8.29 -4.64
CA SER A 197 -7.31 9.46 -3.84
C SER A 197 -6.34 10.43 -4.51
N ARG A 198 -6.15 11.59 -3.89
CA ARG A 198 -5.14 12.56 -4.33
C ARG A 198 -3.71 12.01 -4.22
N GLY A 199 -3.49 11.05 -3.31
CA GLY A 199 -2.19 10.43 -3.13
C GLY A 199 -1.75 9.50 -4.25
N ASP A 200 -2.66 9.20 -5.19
CA ASP A 200 -2.42 8.31 -6.31
C ASP A 200 -2.21 9.08 -7.62
N LYS A 201 -2.35 10.41 -7.58
CA LYS A 201 -2.33 11.26 -8.78
C LYS A 201 -1.09 10.99 -9.63
N GLU A 202 0.09 11.05 -9.04
CA GLU A 202 1.35 10.90 -9.75
C GLU A 202 1.54 9.46 -10.28
N MET A 203 1.06 8.44 -9.54
CA MET A 203 1.04 7.06 -10.01
C MET A 203 0.08 6.87 -11.20
N LEU A 204 -1.09 7.48 -11.15
CA LEU A 204 -2.06 7.45 -12.26
C LEU A 204 -1.53 8.19 -13.49
N GLU A 205 -0.85 9.33 -13.31
CA GLU A 205 -0.22 10.09 -14.40
C GLU A 205 1.01 9.37 -14.99
N PHE A 206 1.70 8.53 -14.21
CA PHE A 206 2.82 7.70 -14.66
C PHE A 206 2.39 6.54 -15.54
N ALA A 207 1.14 6.07 -15.43
CA ALA A 207 0.60 4.95 -16.16
C ALA A 207 0.20 5.32 -17.60
N ASP A 208 0.19 4.30 -18.50
CA ASP A 208 -0.34 4.42 -19.85
C ASP A 208 -1.88 4.38 -19.84
N GLU A 209 -2.45 3.67 -18.85
CA GLU A 209 -3.89 3.55 -18.62
C GLU A 209 -4.18 3.76 -17.13
N ALA A 210 -5.07 4.69 -16.81
CA ALA A 210 -5.37 5.09 -15.44
C ALA A 210 -6.86 4.92 -15.11
N HIS A 211 -7.15 4.26 -13.99
CA HIS A 211 -8.50 4.03 -13.49
C HIS A 211 -8.70 4.69 -12.13
N TYR A 212 -9.48 5.76 -12.10
CA TYR A 212 -9.83 6.45 -10.87
C TYR A 212 -11.13 5.89 -10.29
N ARG A 213 -11.08 5.39 -9.05
CA ARG A 213 -12.20 4.78 -8.31
C ARG A 213 -12.89 3.62 -9.02
N PRO A 214 -12.13 2.65 -9.59
CA PRO A 214 -12.68 1.68 -10.55
C PRO A 214 -13.57 0.61 -9.94
N PHE A 215 -13.41 0.32 -8.65
CA PHE A 215 -14.07 -0.82 -7.98
C PHE A 215 -15.23 -0.41 -7.04
N ARG A 216 -15.68 0.83 -7.14
CA ARG A 216 -16.84 1.35 -6.36
C ARG A 216 -18.18 1.00 -6.98
#